data_8e2614483fcc30a8a8271e22a0d9bd3a
#
_entry.id   8e2614483fcc30a8a8271e22a0d9bd3a
#
_cell.length_a   1.000
_cell.length_b   1.000
_cell.length_c   1.000
_cell.angle_alpha   90.00
_cell.angle_beta   90.00
_cell.angle_gamma   90.00
#
_symmetry.space_group_name_H-M   'P 1'
#
loop_
_entity.id
_entity.type
_entity.pdbx_description
1 polymer ?
#
loop_
_entity_poly.entity_id
_entity_poly.type
_entity_poly.pdbx_seq_one_letter_code
_entity_poly.pdbx_strand_id
1 'polypeptide(L)'
;MARKKHEAEKKHALRKKEAPPVQDMPDETEHPALSEKKKPRVSKLLYRIIAALLIAVVLLIILENKDNLTPENIGNWIRTKAVGFGFGDGYPAELTGSTALAGNFGAADGNLYVVSDTALTVLNGSAKEMFSARHSYNDPAVSEASGRYLLYNAGGTGYRVETSSGTEISGTSDSSITTGVICDSGKFALAVQPSDYASELRVYNKNGSLQYKYSFADSYITAVALNTDGTRAAVASTITHAGTLISRITVLDMSETEPIAEYESDGNLIFAVQWNRSGRVTAIGDTETLVSDTGYNFTPYAYDGRTVTAYTLIPSGAVVSVSNYAYGGDSTLLIFRDSAEPVESVLSGRAVGLSAAG
;
A
#
# COMPACT_ATOMS: atom_id res chain seq x y z
N MET A 1 -46.01 38.11 44.96
CA MET A 1 -46.15 39.58 45.12
C MET A 1 -45.58 40.15 43.83
N ALA A 2 -46.43 40.56 42.83
CA ALA A 2 -47.13 41.86 42.67
C ALA A 2 -46.09 42.99 42.46
N ARG A 3 -46.04 43.74 41.41
CA ARG A 3 -47.03 44.49 40.59
C ARG A 3 -46.26 45.13 39.41
N LYS A 4 -46.76 45.09 38.20
CA LYS A 4 -47.59 46.07 37.45
C LYS A 4 -46.87 47.36 37.05
N LYS A 5 -46.73 47.54 35.65
CA LYS A 5 -47.54 48.42 34.79
C LYS A 5 -47.17 49.93 34.80
N HIS A 6 -46.85 50.51 33.64
CA HIS A 6 -47.58 51.51 32.81
C HIS A 6 -46.61 52.07 31.79
N GLU A 7 -46.82 51.97 30.54
CA GLU A 7 -47.69 52.71 29.57
C GLU A 7 -47.61 54.21 29.68
N ALA A 8 -47.14 54.88 28.64
CA ALA A 8 -47.89 55.97 28.01
C ALA A 8 -47.13 56.62 26.81
N GLU A 9 -47.84 56.70 25.73
CA GLU A 9 -47.65 57.52 24.52
C GLU A 9 -47.39 58.97 24.83
N LYS A 10 -46.68 59.66 23.90
CA LYS A 10 -47.10 61.02 23.46
C LYS A 10 -46.56 61.32 22.06
N LYS A 11 -47.50 61.46 21.15
CA LYS A 11 -47.40 62.15 19.88
C LYS A 11 -47.05 63.63 20.09
N HIS A 12 -46.26 64.24 19.24
CA HIS A 12 -46.43 65.58 18.79
C HIS A 12 -45.95 65.85 17.36
N ALA A 13 -46.77 66.51 16.69
CA ALA A 13 -46.85 66.72 15.26
C ALA A 13 -46.00 67.92 14.73
N LEU A 14 -45.69 67.81 13.45
CA LEU A 14 -45.67 68.89 12.42
C LEU A 14 -44.83 70.14 12.65
N ARG A 15 -43.86 70.32 11.75
CA ARG A 15 -43.77 71.59 10.99
C ARG A 15 -43.07 71.40 9.63
N LYS A 16 -43.82 71.61 8.56
CA LYS A 16 -43.31 71.84 7.20
C LYS A 16 -42.44 73.10 7.18
N LYS A 17 -41.29 73.01 6.49
CA LYS A 17 -40.67 74.20 5.88
C LYS A 17 -40.34 73.89 4.44
N GLU A 18 -40.84 74.77 3.56
CA GLU A 18 -40.68 74.76 2.12
C GLU A 18 -39.21 74.93 1.72
N ALA A 19 -38.85 74.30 0.59
CA ALA A 19 -37.58 74.43 -0.07
C ALA A 19 -37.60 75.45 -1.17
N PRO A 20 -36.51 76.20 -1.43
CA PRO A 20 -36.41 77.13 -2.59
C PRO A 20 -36.09 76.35 -3.88
N PRO A 21 -36.28 76.95 -5.05
CA PRO A 21 -36.36 76.31 -6.36
C PRO A 21 -34.96 75.94 -6.89
N VAL A 22 -34.93 74.80 -7.55
CA VAL A 22 -33.76 74.19 -8.21
C VAL A 22 -33.57 74.89 -9.56
N GLN A 23 -32.34 75.35 -9.82
CA GLN A 23 -31.86 75.71 -11.14
C GLN A 23 -31.43 74.48 -11.88
N ASP A 24 -31.87 74.30 -13.11
CA ASP A 24 -31.46 73.30 -14.08
C ASP A 24 -29.97 73.44 -14.40
N MET A 25 -29.24 72.34 -14.27
CA MET A 25 -27.95 72.11 -14.92
C MET A 25 -27.99 70.80 -15.68
N PRO A 26 -27.35 70.71 -16.85
CA PRO A 26 -27.58 69.61 -17.80
C PRO A 26 -26.91 68.32 -17.39
N ASP A 27 -27.66 67.27 -17.68
CA ASP A 27 -27.32 65.84 -17.57
C ASP A 27 -26.22 65.49 -18.55
N GLU A 28 -25.03 65.07 -18.04
CA GLU A 28 -24.02 64.34 -18.80
C GLU A 28 -23.19 63.54 -17.83
N THR A 29 -23.60 62.29 -17.62
CA THR A 29 -22.67 61.16 -17.49
C THR A 29 -23.44 59.83 -17.64
N GLU A 30 -23.41 59.34 -18.88
CA GLU A 30 -23.73 57.93 -19.14
C GLU A 30 -22.76 57.02 -18.37
N HIS A 31 -23.24 56.34 -17.35
CA HIS A 31 -22.57 55.22 -16.80
C HIS A 31 -22.73 54.01 -17.76
N PRO A 32 -21.64 53.40 -18.24
CA PRO A 32 -21.79 52.21 -19.06
C PRO A 32 -22.40 51.11 -18.22
N ALA A 33 -23.55 50.63 -18.64
CA ALA A 33 -24.21 49.45 -18.08
C ALA A 33 -23.22 48.29 -18.04
N LEU A 34 -22.93 47.79 -16.84
CA LEU A 34 -22.18 46.54 -16.65
C LEU A 34 -22.90 45.42 -17.40
N SER A 35 -22.35 45.06 -18.55
CA SER A 35 -22.79 43.92 -19.33
C SER A 35 -22.75 42.69 -18.46
N GLU A 36 -23.90 42.18 -18.06
CA GLU A 36 -23.99 40.82 -17.47
C GLU A 36 -23.38 39.83 -18.44
N LYS A 37 -22.20 39.29 -18.09
CA LYS A 37 -21.60 38.17 -18.80
C LYS A 37 -22.56 37.00 -18.76
N LYS A 38 -23.28 36.75 -19.84
CA LYS A 38 -24.08 35.54 -20.05
C LYS A 38 -23.19 34.34 -19.83
N LYS A 39 -23.43 33.57 -18.76
CA LYS A 39 -22.77 32.27 -18.53
C LYS A 39 -22.91 31.43 -19.81
N PRO A 40 -21.84 30.85 -20.33
CA PRO A 40 -21.92 30.04 -21.54
C PRO A 40 -22.89 28.88 -21.30
N ARG A 41 -23.98 28.86 -22.05
CA ARG A 41 -24.92 27.73 -22.05
C ARG A 41 -24.23 26.59 -22.77
N VAL A 42 -23.65 25.65 -22.01
CA VAL A 42 -23.14 24.38 -22.53
C VAL A 42 -24.29 23.70 -23.27
N SER A 43 -24.07 23.35 -24.54
CA SER A 43 -25.11 22.71 -25.35
C SER A 43 -25.54 21.39 -24.73
N LYS A 44 -26.82 21.06 -24.73
CA LYS A 44 -27.36 19.79 -24.22
C LYS A 44 -26.68 18.58 -24.89
N LEU A 45 -26.21 18.78 -26.13
CA LEU A 45 -25.46 17.77 -26.89
C LEU A 45 -24.07 17.48 -26.23
N LEU A 46 -23.33 18.53 -25.84
CA LEU A 46 -22.03 18.38 -25.17
C LEU A 46 -22.18 17.66 -23.83
N TYR A 47 -23.23 17.96 -23.07
CA TYR A 47 -23.54 17.26 -21.82
C TYR A 47 -23.82 15.78 -22.03
N ARG A 48 -24.53 15.40 -23.12
CA ARG A 48 -24.77 14.01 -23.48
C ARG A 48 -23.50 13.30 -23.91
N ILE A 49 -22.62 13.96 -24.65
CA ILE A 49 -21.30 13.40 -25.06
C ILE A 49 -20.42 13.16 -23.82
N ILE A 50 -20.35 14.10 -22.90
CA ILE A 50 -19.58 13.94 -21.66
C ILE A 50 -20.15 12.80 -20.81
N ALA A 51 -21.47 12.71 -20.68
CA ALA A 51 -22.12 11.60 -19.95
C ALA A 51 -21.85 10.23 -20.61
N ALA A 52 -21.92 10.16 -21.95
CA ALA A 52 -21.61 8.93 -22.68
C ALA A 52 -20.13 8.53 -22.54
N LEU A 53 -19.19 9.48 -22.57
CA LEU A 53 -17.77 9.24 -22.32
C LEU A 53 -17.51 8.76 -20.89
N LEU A 54 -18.15 9.39 -19.90
CA LEU A 54 -18.05 8.93 -18.50
C LEU A 54 -18.57 7.51 -18.32
N ILE A 55 -19.71 7.16 -18.93
CA ILE A 55 -20.25 5.81 -18.90
C ILE A 55 -19.30 4.84 -19.59
N ALA A 56 -18.71 5.20 -20.73
CA ALA A 56 -17.74 4.37 -21.44
C ALA A 56 -16.47 4.12 -20.60
N VAL A 57 -15.96 5.13 -19.92
CA VAL A 57 -14.80 5.00 -19.01
C VAL A 57 -15.14 4.09 -17.84
N VAL A 58 -16.33 4.25 -17.23
CA VAL A 58 -16.77 3.38 -16.14
C VAL A 58 -16.91 1.91 -16.62
N LEU A 59 -17.46 1.70 -17.83
CA LEU A 59 -17.57 0.37 -18.42
C LEU A 59 -16.20 -0.25 -18.72
N LEU A 60 -15.23 0.54 -19.20
CA LEU A 60 -13.85 0.08 -19.41
C LEU A 60 -13.19 -0.32 -18.08
N ILE A 61 -13.34 0.48 -17.02
CA ILE A 61 -12.83 0.15 -15.69
C ILE A 61 -13.47 -1.15 -15.17
N ILE A 62 -14.77 -1.34 -15.38
CA ILE A 62 -15.49 -2.57 -15.00
C ILE A 62 -14.97 -3.77 -15.79
N LEU A 63 -14.74 -3.63 -17.09
CA LEU A 63 -14.24 -4.71 -17.95
C LEU A 63 -12.79 -5.08 -17.61
N GLU A 64 -11.94 -4.10 -17.30
CA GLU A 64 -10.55 -4.30 -16.93
C GLU A 64 -10.40 -4.92 -15.53
N ASN A 65 -11.35 -4.64 -14.63
CA ASN A 65 -11.36 -5.14 -13.25
C ASN A 65 -12.47 -6.17 -12.97
N LYS A 66 -13.03 -6.80 -14.01
CA LYS A 66 -14.18 -7.72 -13.86
C LYS A 66 -13.96 -8.83 -12.83
N ASP A 67 -12.72 -9.32 -12.71
CA ASP A 67 -12.35 -10.40 -11.79
C ASP A 67 -12.26 -9.93 -10.33
N ASN A 68 -12.06 -8.62 -10.10
CA ASN A 68 -12.02 -7.99 -8.79
C ASN A 68 -13.35 -7.33 -8.37
N LEU A 69 -14.26 -7.08 -9.31
CA LEU A 69 -15.57 -6.44 -9.08
C LEU A 69 -16.67 -7.47 -8.72
N THR A 70 -16.35 -8.44 -7.87
CA THR A 70 -17.37 -9.33 -7.31
C THR A 70 -18.24 -8.54 -6.31
N PRO A 71 -19.53 -8.93 -6.13
CA PRO A 71 -20.41 -8.30 -5.13
C PRO A 71 -19.79 -8.27 -3.73
N GLU A 72 -19.00 -9.29 -3.37
CA GLU A 72 -18.26 -9.36 -2.12
C GLU A 72 -17.14 -8.31 -2.02
N ASN A 73 -16.36 -8.13 -3.08
CA ASN A 73 -15.28 -7.14 -3.10
C ASN A 73 -15.83 -5.72 -3.06
N ILE A 74 -16.92 -5.44 -3.79
CA ILE A 74 -17.63 -4.16 -3.72
C ILE A 74 -18.22 -3.96 -2.32
N GLY A 75 -18.82 -4.97 -1.73
CA GLY A 75 -19.35 -4.93 -0.37
C GLY A 75 -18.26 -4.67 0.66
N ASN A 76 -17.12 -5.32 0.54
CA ASN A 76 -15.96 -5.11 1.42
C ASN A 76 -15.35 -3.71 1.23
N TRP A 77 -15.21 -3.24 -0.01
CA TRP A 77 -14.75 -1.88 -0.30
C TRP A 77 -15.67 -0.82 0.31
N ILE A 78 -17.01 -0.95 0.14
CA ILE A 78 -17.98 -0.04 0.76
C ILE A 78 -17.89 -0.09 2.28
N ARG A 79 -17.77 -1.30 2.86
CA ARG A 79 -17.60 -1.47 4.32
C ARG A 79 -16.31 -0.84 4.83
N THR A 80 -15.19 -1.10 4.17
CA THR A 80 -13.89 -0.53 4.53
C THR A 80 -13.95 1.01 4.50
N LYS A 81 -14.55 1.57 3.46
CA LYS A 81 -14.76 3.02 3.38
C LYS A 81 -15.73 3.51 4.45
N ALA A 82 -16.81 2.79 4.74
CA ALA A 82 -17.78 3.17 5.78
C ALA A 82 -17.18 3.08 7.19
N VAL A 83 -16.39 2.05 7.50
CA VAL A 83 -15.66 1.90 8.77
C VAL A 83 -14.57 2.98 8.90
N GLY A 84 -13.91 3.34 7.80
CA GLY A 84 -12.91 4.42 7.75
C GLY A 84 -13.48 5.83 7.92
N PHE A 85 -14.80 6.03 7.85
CA PHE A 85 -15.43 7.31 8.11
C PHE A 85 -15.38 7.67 9.59
N GLY A 86 -14.88 8.87 9.87
CA GLY A 86 -14.78 9.45 11.20
C GLY A 86 -13.34 9.80 11.55
N PHE A 87 -13.20 10.61 12.57
CA PHE A 87 -11.92 11.08 13.07
C PHE A 87 -11.56 10.32 14.35
N GLY A 88 -10.30 9.98 14.51
CA GLY A 88 -9.70 9.57 15.77
C GLY A 88 -9.16 10.80 16.51
N ASP A 89 -8.54 10.55 17.64
CA ASP A 89 -7.97 11.60 18.50
C ASP A 89 -6.62 12.13 18.00
N GLY A 90 -6.15 11.63 16.85
CA GLY A 90 -4.85 11.95 16.27
C GLY A 90 -3.73 11.06 16.81
N TYR A 91 -2.53 11.26 16.25
CA TYR A 91 -1.33 10.57 16.72
C TYR A 91 -0.64 11.36 17.85
N PRO A 92 0.00 10.68 18.83
CA PRO A 92 0.22 9.23 18.94
C PRO A 92 -1.04 8.47 19.34
N ALA A 93 -1.19 7.21 18.84
CA ALA A 93 -2.27 6.31 19.20
C ALA A 93 -1.74 5.18 20.08
N GLU A 94 -2.55 4.76 21.07
CA GLU A 94 -2.27 3.56 21.85
C GLU A 94 -2.64 2.32 21.06
N LEU A 95 -1.78 1.30 21.10
CA LEU A 95 -1.97 0.03 20.41
C LEU A 95 -2.23 -1.08 21.43
N THR A 96 -3.01 -2.08 21.01
CA THR A 96 -3.18 -3.31 21.78
C THR A 96 -1.89 -4.14 21.69
N GLY A 97 -1.38 -4.61 22.84
CA GLY A 97 -0.14 -5.37 22.93
C GLY A 97 1.01 -4.54 23.53
N SER A 98 2.15 -5.17 23.73
CA SER A 98 3.30 -4.55 24.39
C SER A 98 4.50 -4.32 23.44
N THR A 99 4.60 -5.10 22.36
CA THR A 99 5.75 -5.09 21.47
C THR A 99 5.31 -5.21 20.02
N ALA A 100 5.84 -4.37 19.14
CA ALA A 100 5.76 -4.53 17.69
C ALA A 100 7.17 -4.69 17.13
N LEU A 101 7.40 -5.70 16.31
CA LEU A 101 8.70 -5.95 15.68
C LEU A 101 8.87 -5.07 14.44
N ALA A 102 10.12 -4.77 14.09
CA ALA A 102 10.44 -4.14 12.81
C ALA A 102 9.93 -5.02 11.65
N GLY A 103 9.28 -4.39 10.66
CA GLY A 103 8.63 -5.12 9.55
C GLY A 103 7.17 -5.48 9.79
N ASN A 104 6.68 -5.38 11.03
CA ASN A 104 5.28 -5.66 11.40
C ASN A 104 4.40 -4.42 11.41
N PHE A 105 4.80 -3.37 10.73
CA PHE A 105 4.00 -2.17 10.50
C PHE A 105 4.22 -1.64 9.09
N GLY A 106 3.20 -1.02 8.56
CA GLY A 106 3.26 -0.43 7.22
C GLY A 106 2.06 0.46 6.97
N ALA A 107 2.08 1.10 5.82
CA ALA A 107 0.99 1.92 5.34
C ALA A 107 0.45 1.37 4.03
N ALA A 108 -0.87 1.27 3.91
CA ALA A 108 -1.56 0.84 2.70
C ALA A 108 -2.89 1.58 2.57
N ASP A 109 -3.20 2.08 1.38
CA ASP A 109 -4.44 2.80 1.07
C ASP A 109 -4.75 3.97 2.03
N GLY A 110 -3.72 4.66 2.53
CA GLY A 110 -3.85 5.76 3.47
C GLY A 110 -4.14 5.34 4.92
N ASN A 111 -4.02 4.05 5.22
CA ASN A 111 -4.16 3.48 6.55
C ASN A 111 -2.80 3.00 7.06
N LEU A 112 -2.62 3.00 8.37
CA LEU A 112 -1.49 2.39 9.06
C LEU A 112 -1.93 1.03 9.60
N TYR A 113 -1.14 -0.02 9.40
CA TYR A 113 -1.32 -1.29 10.09
C TYR A 113 -0.12 -1.60 10.98
N VAL A 114 -0.38 -2.19 12.11
CA VAL A 114 0.64 -2.63 13.08
C VAL A 114 0.26 -4.00 13.62
N VAL A 115 1.21 -4.93 13.62
CA VAL A 115 1.07 -6.21 14.30
C VAL A 115 1.94 -6.19 15.54
N SER A 116 1.28 -6.23 16.70
CA SER A 116 1.95 -6.40 17.99
C SER A 116 2.09 -7.88 18.31
N ASP A 117 2.61 -8.18 19.48
CA ASP A 117 2.67 -9.54 20.06
C ASP A 117 1.30 -10.20 20.28
N THR A 118 0.20 -9.44 20.22
CA THR A 118 -1.15 -9.95 20.54
C THR A 118 -2.24 -9.60 19.53
N ALA A 119 -2.02 -8.60 18.68
CA ALA A 119 -3.05 -8.15 17.76
C ALA A 119 -2.50 -7.48 16.49
N LEU A 120 -3.23 -7.67 15.39
CA LEU A 120 -3.20 -6.77 14.24
C LEU A 120 -4.14 -5.60 14.52
N THR A 121 -3.67 -4.38 14.39
CA THR A 121 -4.48 -3.15 14.50
C THR A 121 -4.33 -2.33 13.24
N VAL A 122 -5.43 -1.86 12.66
CA VAL A 122 -5.45 -1.00 11.48
C VAL A 122 -6.10 0.33 11.84
N LEU A 123 -5.37 1.42 11.58
CA LEU A 123 -5.75 2.80 11.89
C LEU A 123 -5.87 3.62 10.61
N ASN A 124 -6.81 4.54 10.55
CA ASN A 124 -6.88 5.51 9.45
C ASN A 124 -5.89 6.67 9.66
N GLY A 125 -5.82 7.60 8.70
CA GLY A 125 -4.91 8.75 8.75
C GLY A 125 -5.11 9.70 9.94
N SER A 126 -6.21 9.60 10.68
CA SER A 126 -6.49 10.36 11.92
C SER A 126 -6.36 9.51 13.19
N ALA A 127 -5.70 8.36 13.12
CA ALA A 127 -5.53 7.41 14.23
C ALA A 127 -6.82 6.76 14.75
N LYS A 128 -7.91 6.80 13.97
CA LYS A 128 -9.11 6.03 14.33
C LYS A 128 -8.87 4.56 14.01
N GLU A 129 -9.12 3.69 14.99
CA GLU A 129 -9.12 2.24 14.77
C GLU A 129 -10.22 1.85 13.78
N MET A 130 -9.83 1.22 12.70
CA MET A 130 -10.74 0.68 11.70
C MET A 130 -11.17 -0.74 12.06
N PHE A 131 -10.23 -1.55 12.48
CA PHE A 131 -10.46 -2.86 13.06
C PHE A 131 -9.23 -3.34 13.80
N SER A 132 -9.42 -4.32 14.68
CA SER A 132 -8.36 -5.05 15.35
C SER A 132 -8.69 -6.54 15.39
N ALA A 133 -7.66 -7.38 15.15
CA ALA A 133 -7.78 -8.83 15.17
C ALA A 133 -6.74 -9.43 16.13
N ARG A 134 -7.20 -10.05 17.22
CA ARG A 134 -6.31 -10.70 18.19
C ARG A 134 -5.76 -12.02 17.64
N HIS A 135 -4.51 -12.32 18.00
CA HIS A 135 -3.85 -13.58 17.69
C HIS A 135 -3.08 -14.11 18.92
N SER A 136 -2.57 -15.34 18.79
CA SER A 136 -1.73 -16.01 19.79
C SER A 136 -0.43 -16.54 19.17
N TYR A 137 0.10 -15.85 18.16
CA TYR A 137 1.34 -16.22 17.49
C TYR A 137 2.54 -15.74 18.31
N ASN A 138 3.58 -16.60 18.40
CA ASN A 138 4.79 -16.25 19.15
C ASN A 138 5.67 -15.27 18.36
N ASP A 139 5.73 -15.45 17.05
CA ASP A 139 6.48 -14.58 16.13
C ASP A 139 5.55 -14.18 14.96
N PRO A 140 4.63 -13.23 15.22
CA PRO A 140 3.68 -12.82 14.21
C PRO A 140 4.37 -12.02 13.10
N ALA A 141 4.02 -12.31 11.86
CA ALA A 141 4.43 -11.56 10.69
C ALA A 141 3.22 -11.27 9.80
N VAL A 142 3.30 -10.21 8.99
CA VAL A 142 2.18 -9.74 8.18
C VAL A 142 2.63 -9.37 6.77
N SER A 143 1.79 -9.71 5.81
CA SER A 143 1.83 -9.19 4.44
C SER A 143 0.46 -8.61 4.09
N GLU A 144 0.43 -7.45 3.44
CA GLU A 144 -0.81 -6.74 3.10
C GLU A 144 -0.92 -6.57 1.59
N ALA A 145 -2.14 -6.76 1.05
CA ALA A 145 -2.53 -6.34 -0.29
C ALA A 145 -4.03 -6.06 -0.36
N SER A 146 -4.40 -4.92 -0.91
CA SER A 146 -5.79 -4.53 -1.18
C SER A 146 -6.74 -4.68 0.01
N GLY A 147 -6.29 -4.28 1.21
CA GLY A 147 -7.05 -4.33 2.46
C GLY A 147 -7.23 -5.74 3.05
N ARG A 148 -6.42 -6.69 2.59
CA ARG A 148 -6.28 -8.04 3.13
C ARG A 148 -4.94 -8.19 3.81
N TYR A 149 -4.94 -8.75 4.99
CA TYR A 149 -3.76 -8.92 5.83
C TYR A 149 -3.52 -10.41 6.07
N LEU A 150 -2.51 -10.97 5.39
CA LEU A 150 -2.04 -12.32 5.68
C LEU A 150 -1.18 -12.26 6.95
N LEU A 151 -1.74 -12.71 8.05
CA LEU A 151 -1.07 -12.83 9.34
C LEU A 151 -0.62 -14.28 9.54
N TYR A 152 0.67 -14.51 9.79
CA TYR A 152 1.21 -15.84 10.00
C TYR A 152 2.20 -15.87 11.16
N ASN A 153 2.41 -17.07 11.72
CA ASN A 153 3.38 -17.30 12.79
C ASN A 153 4.71 -17.75 12.16
N ALA A 154 5.69 -16.87 12.10
CA ALA A 154 7.03 -17.23 11.59
C ALA A 154 7.67 -18.26 12.50
N GLY A 155 8.27 -19.31 11.91
CA GLY A 155 8.76 -20.47 12.65
C GLY A 155 7.68 -21.40 13.23
N GLY A 156 6.40 -20.98 13.18
CA GLY A 156 5.24 -21.79 13.57
C GLY A 156 4.45 -22.26 12.35
N THR A 157 3.19 -22.67 12.58
CA THR A 157 2.37 -23.30 11.54
C THR A 157 1.06 -22.56 11.25
N GLY A 158 0.63 -21.66 12.15
CA GLY A 158 -0.66 -20.97 12.03
C GLY A 158 -0.61 -19.82 11.05
N TYR A 159 -1.68 -19.62 10.27
CA TYR A 159 -1.87 -18.45 9.41
C TYR A 159 -3.33 -18.07 9.31
N ARG A 160 -3.61 -16.79 9.01
CA ARG A 160 -4.96 -16.24 8.79
C ARG A 160 -4.91 -15.12 7.78
N VAL A 161 -6.02 -14.91 7.07
CA VAL A 161 -6.25 -13.70 6.28
C VAL A 161 -7.33 -12.89 6.97
N GLU A 162 -6.97 -11.70 7.42
CA GLU A 162 -7.84 -10.75 8.11
C GLU A 162 -8.26 -9.62 7.17
N THR A 163 -9.47 -9.14 7.35
CA THR A 163 -10.03 -7.97 6.66
C THR A 163 -10.81 -7.10 7.63
N SER A 164 -11.26 -5.94 7.19
CA SER A 164 -12.18 -5.10 7.97
C SER A 164 -13.53 -5.79 8.29
N SER A 165 -13.83 -6.90 7.62
CA SER A 165 -15.05 -7.72 7.84
C SER A 165 -14.82 -8.88 8.80
N GLY A 166 -13.58 -9.11 9.24
CA GLY A 166 -13.17 -10.22 10.09
C GLY A 166 -12.22 -11.19 9.37
N THR A 167 -12.03 -12.36 9.98
CA THR A 167 -11.18 -13.43 9.43
C THR A 167 -11.86 -14.08 8.22
N GLU A 168 -11.26 -13.95 7.03
CA GLU A 168 -11.74 -14.62 5.81
C GLU A 168 -11.23 -16.07 5.74
N ILE A 169 -9.98 -16.30 6.15
CA ILE A 169 -9.31 -17.60 6.12
C ILE A 169 -8.59 -17.81 7.44
N SER A 170 -8.64 -19.04 7.96
CA SER A 170 -7.80 -19.49 9.06
C SER A 170 -7.34 -20.91 8.77
N GLY A 171 -6.04 -21.16 8.93
CA GLY A 171 -5.44 -22.45 8.61
C GLY A 171 -4.20 -22.76 9.46
N THR A 172 -3.78 -24.01 9.33
CA THR A 172 -2.56 -24.50 9.93
C THR A 172 -1.78 -25.28 8.86
N SER A 173 -0.52 -24.91 8.66
CA SER A 173 0.40 -25.68 7.83
C SER A 173 0.84 -26.95 8.55
N ASP A 174 1.18 -27.98 7.80
CA ASP A 174 1.81 -29.21 8.33
C ASP A 174 3.32 -29.02 8.62
N SER A 175 3.89 -27.90 8.19
CA SER A 175 5.31 -27.56 8.30
C SER A 175 5.46 -26.12 8.77
N SER A 176 6.61 -25.79 9.37
CA SER A 176 6.88 -24.44 9.87
C SER A 176 6.91 -23.42 8.71
N ILE A 177 6.26 -22.28 8.91
CA ILE A 177 6.18 -21.17 7.95
C ILE A 177 7.39 -20.28 8.16
N THR A 178 8.14 -20.02 7.10
CA THR A 178 9.30 -19.10 7.15
C THR A 178 8.91 -17.69 6.73
N THR A 179 8.14 -17.56 5.66
CA THR A 179 7.63 -16.29 5.17
C THR A 179 6.31 -16.48 4.43
N GLY A 180 5.54 -15.38 4.27
CA GLY A 180 4.28 -15.39 3.56
C GLY A 180 4.02 -14.08 2.87
N VAL A 181 3.34 -14.12 1.72
CA VAL A 181 2.96 -12.95 0.92
C VAL A 181 1.53 -13.10 0.41
N ILE A 182 0.80 -12.02 0.36
CA ILE A 182 -0.53 -11.92 -0.27
C ILE A 182 -0.46 -10.92 -1.43
N CYS A 183 -1.21 -11.16 -2.50
CA CYS A 183 -1.30 -10.25 -3.65
C CYS A 183 -2.72 -9.67 -3.81
N ASP A 184 -2.86 -8.68 -4.70
CA ASP A 184 -4.09 -7.90 -4.89
C ASP A 184 -5.31 -8.76 -5.24
N SER A 185 -5.12 -9.88 -5.94
CA SER A 185 -6.21 -10.83 -6.23
C SER A 185 -6.76 -11.55 -4.99
N GLY A 186 -6.06 -11.46 -3.85
CA GLY A 186 -6.36 -12.17 -2.60
C GLY A 186 -5.78 -13.58 -2.54
N LYS A 187 -5.05 -14.03 -3.58
CA LYS A 187 -4.22 -15.23 -3.49
C LYS A 187 -3.01 -14.95 -2.60
N PHE A 188 -2.52 -15.99 -1.94
CA PHE A 188 -1.38 -15.84 -1.05
C PHE A 188 -0.43 -17.03 -1.16
N ALA A 189 0.80 -16.83 -0.79
CA ALA A 189 1.82 -17.87 -0.75
C ALA A 189 2.45 -17.95 0.63
N LEU A 190 2.80 -19.18 1.03
CA LEU A 190 3.58 -19.47 2.22
C LEU A 190 4.82 -20.25 1.79
N ALA A 191 5.99 -19.81 2.25
CA ALA A 191 7.18 -20.60 2.23
C ALA A 191 7.25 -21.42 3.52
N VAL A 192 7.45 -22.71 3.39
CA VAL A 192 7.47 -23.63 4.53
C VAL A 192 8.72 -24.51 4.51
N GLN A 193 9.07 -25.10 5.65
CA GLN A 193 10.16 -26.06 5.80
C GLN A 193 9.60 -27.46 6.09
N PRO A 194 9.34 -28.28 5.06
CA PRO A 194 8.94 -29.67 5.24
C PRO A 194 10.15 -30.55 5.63
N SER A 195 9.89 -31.78 6.06
CA SER A 195 10.95 -32.73 6.45
C SER A 195 11.80 -33.23 5.27
N ASP A 196 11.22 -33.25 4.06
CA ASP A 196 11.77 -33.93 2.89
C ASP A 196 12.56 -33.00 1.96
N TYR A 197 12.40 -31.66 2.11
CA TYR A 197 13.03 -30.64 1.31
C TYR A 197 13.58 -29.53 2.20
N ALA A 198 14.55 -28.78 1.72
CA ALA A 198 15.06 -27.61 2.43
C ALA A 198 13.98 -26.53 2.61
N SER A 199 13.16 -26.33 1.57
CA SER A 199 11.98 -25.47 1.65
C SER A 199 10.96 -25.80 0.55
N GLU A 200 9.73 -25.31 0.70
CA GLU A 200 8.65 -25.48 -0.26
C GLU A 200 7.82 -24.19 -0.33
N LEU A 201 7.53 -23.74 -1.55
CA LEU A 201 6.54 -22.70 -1.79
C LEU A 201 5.17 -23.33 -1.96
N ARG A 202 4.18 -22.82 -1.24
CA ARG A 202 2.75 -23.19 -1.36
C ARG A 202 1.94 -21.98 -1.70
N VAL A 203 1.25 -22.01 -2.83
CA VAL A 203 0.37 -20.92 -3.27
C VAL A 203 -1.09 -21.35 -3.13
N TYR A 204 -1.87 -20.49 -2.52
CA TYR A 204 -3.26 -20.70 -2.20
C TYR A 204 -4.16 -19.74 -2.97
N ASN A 205 -5.31 -20.24 -3.38
CA ASN A 205 -6.38 -19.41 -3.91
C ASN A 205 -6.97 -18.51 -2.81
N LYS A 206 -7.70 -17.47 -3.22
CA LYS A 206 -8.42 -16.56 -2.32
C LYS A 206 -9.35 -17.26 -1.30
N ASN A 207 -9.83 -18.46 -1.61
CA ASN A 207 -10.68 -19.25 -0.72
C ASN A 207 -9.88 -20.17 0.24
N GLY A 208 -8.55 -20.09 0.24
CA GLY A 208 -7.68 -20.93 1.07
C GLY A 208 -7.39 -22.32 0.52
N SER A 209 -7.89 -22.69 -0.67
CA SER A 209 -7.54 -23.96 -1.31
C SER A 209 -6.13 -23.89 -1.91
N LEU A 210 -5.32 -24.93 -1.71
CA LEU A 210 -4.00 -25.05 -2.30
C LEU A 210 -4.11 -25.09 -3.84
N GLN A 211 -3.38 -24.20 -4.52
CA GLN A 211 -3.35 -24.11 -5.98
C GLN A 211 -2.08 -24.71 -6.57
N TYR A 212 -0.93 -24.42 -5.95
CA TYR A 212 0.38 -24.74 -6.51
C TYR A 212 1.39 -25.06 -5.41
N LYS A 213 2.35 -25.94 -5.72
CA LYS A 213 3.48 -26.28 -4.85
C LYS A 213 4.75 -26.37 -5.69
N TYR A 214 5.84 -25.85 -5.14
CA TYR A 214 7.18 -26.02 -5.70
C TYR A 214 8.18 -26.29 -4.57
N SER A 215 8.93 -27.41 -4.68
CA SER A 215 9.87 -27.85 -3.65
C SER A 215 11.29 -27.50 -4.04
N PHE A 216 12.01 -26.90 -3.12
CA PHE A 216 13.43 -26.59 -3.21
C PHE A 216 14.20 -27.66 -2.45
N ALA A 217 14.95 -28.51 -3.18
CA ALA A 217 15.60 -29.68 -2.59
C ALA A 217 16.68 -29.30 -1.58
N ASP A 218 17.47 -28.26 -1.89
CA ASP A 218 18.72 -27.91 -1.23
C ASP A 218 18.87 -26.46 -0.80
N SER A 219 17.90 -25.61 -1.15
CA SER A 219 17.96 -24.17 -0.86
C SER A 219 16.81 -23.69 0.03
N TYR A 220 17.11 -22.72 0.89
CA TYR A 220 16.19 -22.15 1.86
C TYR A 220 15.59 -20.86 1.33
N ILE A 221 14.27 -20.78 1.25
CA ILE A 221 13.56 -19.59 0.80
C ILE A 221 13.77 -18.46 1.81
N THR A 222 14.23 -17.31 1.32
CA THR A 222 14.46 -16.08 2.09
C THR A 222 13.39 -15.02 1.86
N ALA A 223 12.85 -14.93 0.64
CA ALA A 223 11.80 -13.97 0.29
C ALA A 223 10.93 -14.49 -0.86
N VAL A 224 9.67 -14.03 -0.91
CA VAL A 224 8.70 -14.38 -1.95
C VAL A 224 7.93 -13.13 -2.36
N ALA A 225 7.67 -13.00 -3.66
CA ALA A 225 6.72 -12.04 -4.21
C ALA A 225 5.77 -12.73 -5.18
N LEU A 226 4.49 -12.39 -5.13
CA LEU A 226 3.52 -12.77 -6.14
C LEU A 226 3.27 -11.58 -7.09
N ASN A 227 2.98 -11.86 -8.36
CA ASN A 227 2.46 -10.84 -9.24
C ASN A 227 1.00 -10.48 -8.85
N THR A 228 0.46 -9.41 -9.38
CA THR A 228 -0.84 -8.83 -8.98
C THR A 228 -2.00 -9.83 -9.00
N ASP A 229 -2.04 -10.73 -9.98
CA ASP A 229 -3.11 -11.74 -10.15
C ASP A 229 -2.78 -13.09 -9.49
N GLY A 230 -1.58 -13.25 -8.93
CA GLY A 230 -1.14 -14.47 -8.25
C GLY A 230 -1.04 -15.67 -9.19
N THR A 231 -0.63 -15.46 -10.45
CA THR A 231 -0.33 -16.51 -11.42
C THR A 231 1.15 -16.81 -11.53
N ARG A 232 2.00 -15.92 -11.00
CA ARG A 232 3.46 -16.06 -10.97
C ARG A 232 4.02 -15.72 -9.61
N ALA A 233 5.15 -16.36 -9.27
CA ALA A 233 5.94 -16.05 -8.08
C ALA A 233 7.40 -15.80 -8.45
N ALA A 234 8.02 -14.84 -7.78
CA ALA A 234 9.47 -14.70 -7.71
C ALA A 234 9.92 -15.11 -6.31
N VAL A 235 10.80 -16.08 -6.23
CA VAL A 235 11.27 -16.70 -4.98
C VAL A 235 12.77 -16.49 -4.89
N ALA A 236 13.21 -15.80 -3.83
CA ALA A 236 14.62 -15.80 -3.47
C ALA A 236 14.89 -16.97 -2.51
N SER A 237 15.92 -17.72 -2.79
CA SER A 237 16.40 -18.80 -1.93
C SER A 237 17.91 -18.72 -1.80
N THR A 238 18.47 -19.35 -0.77
CA THR A 238 19.91 -19.37 -0.51
C THR A 238 20.42 -20.76 -0.21
N ILE A 239 21.64 -21.02 -0.67
CA ILE A 239 22.40 -22.22 -0.42
C ILE A 239 23.86 -21.85 -0.14
N THR A 240 24.60 -22.71 0.54
CA THR A 240 26.05 -22.57 0.68
C THR A 240 26.73 -23.65 -0.15
N HIS A 241 27.60 -23.27 -1.07
CA HIS A 241 28.43 -24.16 -1.86
C HIS A 241 29.91 -23.84 -1.66
N ALA A 242 30.69 -24.83 -1.27
CA ALA A 242 32.13 -24.68 -1.00
C ALA A 242 32.50 -23.51 -0.07
N GLY A 243 31.62 -23.16 0.89
CA GLY A 243 31.80 -22.03 1.82
C GLY A 243 31.36 -20.68 1.29
N THR A 244 30.90 -20.60 0.06
CA THR A 244 30.32 -19.37 -0.51
C THR A 244 28.79 -19.42 -0.42
N LEU A 245 28.20 -18.33 0.05
CA LEU A 245 26.75 -18.13 -0.02
C LEU A 245 26.37 -17.86 -1.47
N ILE A 246 25.36 -18.55 -1.96
CA ILE A 246 24.73 -18.31 -3.27
C ILE A 246 23.27 -18.05 -3.01
N SER A 247 22.77 -16.92 -3.48
CA SER A 247 21.32 -16.68 -3.57
C SER A 247 20.84 -16.94 -4.98
N ARG A 248 19.68 -17.58 -5.07
CA ARG A 248 19.01 -17.85 -6.36
C ARG A 248 17.66 -17.17 -6.37
N ILE A 249 17.34 -16.49 -7.47
CA ILE A 249 15.98 -16.04 -7.77
C ILE A 249 15.38 -17.03 -8.75
N THR A 250 14.28 -17.66 -8.37
CA THR A 250 13.51 -18.59 -9.19
C THR A 250 12.19 -17.95 -9.53
N VAL A 251 11.89 -17.78 -10.82
CA VAL A 251 10.61 -17.25 -11.30
C VAL A 251 9.73 -18.42 -11.74
N LEU A 252 8.59 -18.55 -11.10
CA LEU A 252 7.62 -19.64 -11.30
C LEU A 252 6.36 -19.12 -11.96
N ASP A 253 5.82 -19.89 -12.92
CA ASP A 253 4.47 -19.73 -13.45
C ASP A 253 3.61 -20.88 -12.91
N MET A 254 2.44 -20.55 -12.32
CA MET A 254 1.58 -21.56 -11.67
C MET A 254 0.94 -22.56 -12.63
N SER A 255 1.07 -22.33 -13.95
CA SER A 255 0.65 -23.26 -15.01
C SER A 255 1.72 -24.21 -15.45
N GLU A 256 2.98 -23.99 -15.02
CA GLU A 256 4.15 -24.76 -15.43
C GLU A 256 4.73 -25.57 -14.24
N THR A 257 5.39 -26.67 -14.57
CA THR A 257 6.07 -27.51 -13.56
C THR A 257 7.51 -27.10 -13.32
N GLU A 258 8.13 -26.45 -14.30
CA GLU A 258 9.52 -25.99 -14.25
C GLU A 258 9.58 -24.47 -14.13
N PRO A 259 10.63 -23.92 -13.53
CA PRO A 259 10.85 -22.49 -13.48
C PRO A 259 10.92 -21.87 -14.88
N ILE A 260 10.32 -20.71 -15.05
CA ILE A 260 10.41 -19.96 -16.33
C ILE A 260 11.68 -19.11 -16.43
N ALA A 261 12.34 -18.82 -15.29
CA ALA A 261 13.63 -18.16 -15.24
C ALA A 261 14.33 -18.45 -13.91
N GLU A 262 15.65 -18.49 -13.92
CA GLU A 262 16.51 -18.59 -12.74
C GLU A 262 17.70 -17.65 -12.88
N TYR A 263 18.15 -17.09 -11.76
CA TYR A 263 19.35 -16.25 -11.67
C TYR A 263 20.08 -16.54 -10.36
N GLU A 264 21.39 -16.71 -10.43
CA GLU A 264 22.25 -16.92 -9.26
C GLU A 264 23.13 -15.69 -9.02
N SER A 265 23.29 -15.34 -7.74
CA SER A 265 24.12 -14.26 -7.25
C SER A 265 25.03 -14.77 -6.15
N ASP A 266 26.35 -14.70 -6.38
CA ASP A 266 27.38 -15.20 -5.48
C ASP A 266 27.70 -14.15 -4.40
N GLY A 267 27.75 -14.58 -3.12
CA GLY A 267 28.12 -13.71 -2.01
C GLY A 267 27.13 -12.59 -1.71
N ASN A 268 25.90 -12.70 -2.17
CA ASN A 268 24.82 -11.73 -1.97
C ASN A 268 23.66 -12.43 -1.27
N LEU A 269 23.34 -12.07 -0.03
CA LEU A 269 22.16 -12.58 0.67
C LEU A 269 20.93 -11.77 0.25
N ILE A 270 20.09 -12.32 -0.61
CA ILE A 270 18.82 -11.71 -1.00
C ILE A 270 17.80 -11.91 0.12
N PHE A 271 17.26 -10.81 0.67
CA PHE A 271 16.32 -10.83 1.79
C PHE A 271 14.98 -10.15 1.49
N ALA A 272 14.82 -9.52 0.32
CA ALA A 272 13.55 -8.95 -0.12
C ALA A 272 13.37 -9.08 -1.63
N VAL A 273 12.15 -9.36 -2.06
CA VAL A 273 11.76 -9.45 -3.46
C VAL A 273 10.45 -8.69 -3.66
N GLN A 274 10.35 -7.96 -4.76
CA GLN A 274 9.17 -7.23 -5.17
C GLN A 274 8.81 -7.59 -6.62
N TRP A 275 7.54 -7.88 -6.86
CA TRP A 275 6.99 -7.92 -8.22
C TRP A 275 6.45 -6.54 -8.56
N ASN A 276 7.12 -5.86 -9.48
CA ASN A 276 6.75 -4.51 -9.87
C ASN A 276 5.46 -4.49 -10.71
N ARG A 277 4.73 -3.39 -10.67
CA ARG A 277 3.52 -3.22 -11.51
C ARG A 277 3.82 -3.30 -13.02
N SER A 278 5.04 -3.04 -13.44
CA SER A 278 5.51 -3.19 -14.83
C SER A 278 5.70 -4.64 -15.28
N GLY A 279 5.55 -5.62 -14.38
CA GLY A 279 5.82 -7.04 -14.63
C GLY A 279 7.30 -7.43 -14.45
N ARG A 280 8.15 -6.51 -13.96
CA ARG A 280 9.55 -6.77 -13.61
C ARG A 280 9.66 -7.28 -12.18
N VAL A 281 10.80 -7.87 -11.86
CA VAL A 281 11.14 -8.30 -10.49
C VAL A 281 12.32 -7.49 -10.00
N THR A 282 12.21 -6.97 -8.78
CA THR A 282 13.31 -6.32 -8.06
C THR A 282 13.64 -7.14 -6.83
N ALA A 283 14.90 -7.49 -6.64
CA ALA A 283 15.39 -8.23 -5.47
C ALA A 283 16.50 -7.44 -4.79
N ILE A 284 16.41 -7.33 -3.46
CA ILE A 284 17.37 -6.59 -2.63
C ILE A 284 18.21 -7.61 -1.87
N GLY A 285 19.51 -7.52 -2.01
CA GLY A 285 20.48 -8.27 -1.23
C GLY A 285 21.34 -7.36 -0.36
N ASP A 286 22.26 -7.95 0.37
CA ASP A 286 23.18 -7.24 1.26
C ASP A 286 24.37 -6.59 0.51
N THR A 287 24.69 -7.08 -0.69
CA THR A 287 25.81 -6.56 -1.50
C THR A 287 25.36 -5.91 -2.81
N GLU A 288 24.17 -6.25 -3.33
CA GLU A 288 23.64 -5.72 -4.58
C GLU A 288 22.11 -5.77 -4.64
N THR A 289 21.53 -4.94 -5.50
CA THR A 289 20.13 -5.02 -5.94
C THR A 289 20.09 -5.58 -7.34
N LEU A 290 19.14 -6.47 -7.60
CA LEU A 290 18.88 -7.09 -8.89
C LEU A 290 17.54 -6.57 -9.43
N VAL A 291 17.51 -6.14 -10.69
CA VAL A 291 16.28 -5.74 -11.38
C VAL A 291 16.17 -6.51 -12.68
N SER A 292 15.05 -7.18 -12.91
CA SER A 292 14.83 -7.91 -14.17
C SER A 292 14.24 -7.00 -15.26
N ASP A 293 14.39 -7.44 -16.51
CA ASP A 293 13.50 -7.02 -17.59
C ASP A 293 12.16 -7.81 -17.53
N THR A 294 11.27 -7.62 -18.49
CA THR A 294 10.00 -8.35 -18.59
C THR A 294 10.15 -9.80 -19.05
N GLY A 295 11.34 -10.19 -19.51
CA GLY A 295 11.73 -11.56 -19.84
C GLY A 295 12.47 -12.26 -18.69
N TYR A 296 12.54 -11.60 -17.51
CA TYR A 296 13.21 -12.06 -16.29
C TYR A 296 14.73 -12.24 -16.42
N ASN A 297 15.37 -11.49 -17.31
CA ASN A 297 16.81 -11.36 -17.31
C ASN A 297 17.21 -10.33 -16.25
N PHE A 298 17.98 -10.74 -15.25
CA PHE A 298 18.37 -9.88 -14.13
C PHE A 298 19.65 -9.12 -14.43
N THR A 299 19.66 -7.85 -14.04
CA THR A 299 20.84 -6.98 -14.07
C THR A 299 21.18 -6.56 -12.65
N PRO A 300 22.40 -6.85 -12.15
CA PRO A 300 22.85 -6.46 -10.82
C PRO A 300 23.30 -4.98 -10.79
N TYR A 301 23.10 -4.36 -9.63
CA TYR A 301 23.70 -3.10 -9.23
C TYR A 301 24.43 -3.31 -7.90
N ALA A 302 25.75 -3.33 -7.95
CA ALA A 302 26.60 -3.55 -6.77
C ALA A 302 26.65 -2.31 -5.87
N TYR A 303 26.71 -2.51 -4.56
CA TYR A 303 26.83 -1.41 -3.60
C TYR A 303 28.27 -1.01 -3.34
N ASP A 304 29.26 -1.68 -3.94
CA ASP A 304 30.70 -1.38 -3.84
C ASP A 304 31.21 -1.33 -2.39
N GLY A 305 30.77 -2.31 -1.58
CA GLY A 305 31.16 -2.43 -0.16
C GLY A 305 30.39 -1.52 0.79
N ARG A 306 29.43 -0.71 0.31
CA ARG A 306 28.51 0.04 1.17
C ARG A 306 27.55 -0.93 1.86
N THR A 307 27.20 -0.65 3.11
CA THR A 307 26.27 -1.47 3.90
C THR A 307 24.84 -0.96 3.75
N VAL A 308 23.89 -1.86 3.53
CA VAL A 308 22.47 -1.55 3.57
C VAL A 308 22.07 -1.15 4.99
N THR A 309 21.45 0.02 5.15
CA THR A 309 21.02 0.56 6.46
C THR A 309 19.52 0.52 6.64
N ALA A 310 18.76 0.65 5.54
CA ALA A 310 17.31 0.54 5.50
C ALA A 310 16.86 0.28 4.06
N TYR A 311 15.67 -0.25 3.87
CA TYR A 311 15.04 -0.37 2.57
C TYR A 311 13.51 -0.27 2.68
N THR A 312 12.88 0.01 1.55
CA THR A 312 11.43 -0.12 1.39
C THR A 312 11.10 -0.54 -0.03
N LEU A 313 10.10 -1.39 -0.16
CA LEU A 313 9.59 -1.82 -1.47
C LEU A 313 8.54 -0.80 -1.93
N ILE A 314 8.56 -0.49 -3.22
CA ILE A 314 7.61 0.42 -3.87
C ILE A 314 7.00 -0.26 -5.10
N PRO A 315 5.81 0.14 -5.57
CA PRO A 315 5.16 -0.52 -6.71
C PRO A 315 5.97 -0.58 -8.01
N SER A 316 6.96 0.29 -8.17
CA SER A 316 7.88 0.32 -9.32
C SER A 316 9.27 -0.25 -9.02
N GLY A 317 9.50 -0.83 -7.84
CA GLY A 317 10.80 -1.39 -7.47
C GLY A 317 11.13 -1.25 -5.99
N ALA A 318 12.20 -0.53 -5.66
CA ALA A 318 12.70 -0.40 -4.29
C ALA A 318 13.44 0.91 -4.05
N VAL A 319 13.49 1.32 -2.79
CA VAL A 319 14.43 2.33 -2.30
C VAL A 319 15.32 1.65 -1.27
N VAL A 320 16.63 1.71 -1.50
CA VAL A 320 17.65 1.13 -0.63
C VAL A 320 18.54 2.23 -0.10
N SER A 321 18.69 2.32 1.20
CA SER A 321 19.67 3.22 1.83
C SER A 321 20.95 2.46 2.08
N VAL A 322 22.05 2.98 1.58
CA VAL A 322 23.39 2.42 1.79
C VAL A 322 24.31 3.45 2.46
N SER A 323 25.27 2.99 3.24
CA SER A 323 26.27 3.82 3.89
C SER A 323 27.66 3.16 3.83
N ASN A 324 28.71 3.98 3.76
CA ASN A 324 30.09 3.51 3.82
C ASN A 324 30.47 2.94 5.20
N TYR A 325 29.65 3.22 6.22
CA TYR A 325 29.90 2.80 7.60
C TYR A 325 28.72 2.03 8.15
N ALA A 326 28.99 0.90 8.79
CA ALA A 326 27.96 0.09 9.44
C ALA A 326 27.22 0.88 10.56
N TYR A 327 27.92 1.79 11.23
CA TYR A 327 27.37 2.59 12.32
C TYR A 327 27.73 4.08 12.14
N GLY A 328 26.72 4.91 11.86
CA GLY A 328 26.89 6.35 11.65
C GLY A 328 27.23 6.72 10.20
N GLY A 329 27.56 8.00 9.98
CA GLY A 329 27.89 8.57 8.67
C GLY A 329 26.64 8.92 7.84
N ASP A 330 26.90 9.45 6.64
CA ASP A 330 25.87 9.83 5.69
C ASP A 330 25.34 8.59 4.97
N SER A 331 24.10 8.67 4.51
CA SER A 331 23.44 7.63 3.72
C SER A 331 23.27 8.10 2.28
N THR A 332 23.36 7.16 1.34
CA THR A 332 22.92 7.36 -0.04
C THR A 332 21.65 6.54 -0.27
N LEU A 333 20.59 7.19 -0.72
CA LEU A 333 19.40 6.51 -1.19
C LEU A 333 19.60 6.11 -2.64
N LEU A 334 19.41 4.83 -2.92
CA LEU A 334 19.37 4.23 -4.25
C LEU A 334 17.91 3.96 -4.58
N ILE A 335 17.36 4.68 -5.55
CA ILE A 335 15.94 4.59 -5.92
C ILE A 335 15.85 3.85 -7.24
N PHE A 336 15.46 2.59 -7.17
CA PHE A 336 15.23 1.71 -8.32
C PHE A 336 13.78 1.83 -8.77
N ARG A 337 13.57 2.26 -10.03
CA ARG A 337 12.23 2.37 -10.65
C ARG A 337 12.25 1.67 -11.98
N ASP A 338 11.88 0.39 -12.01
CA ASP A 338 11.86 -0.45 -13.21
C ASP A 338 13.18 -0.45 -14.01
N SER A 339 14.28 -0.15 -13.32
CA SER A 339 15.63 -0.04 -13.89
C SER A 339 16.66 -0.52 -12.87
N ALA A 340 17.69 -1.21 -13.34
CA ALA A 340 18.84 -1.57 -12.54
C ALA A 340 19.76 -0.36 -12.23
N GLU A 341 19.64 0.71 -13.00
CA GLU A 341 20.31 1.99 -12.76
C GLU A 341 19.47 2.84 -11.79
N PRO A 342 19.88 3.01 -10.51
CA PRO A 342 19.12 3.80 -9.55
C PRO A 342 19.33 5.29 -9.75
N VAL A 343 18.36 6.08 -9.29
CA VAL A 343 18.57 7.49 -9.01
C VAL A 343 19.18 7.59 -7.60
N GLU A 344 20.33 8.23 -7.48
CA GLU A 344 21.01 8.42 -6.21
C GLU A 344 20.65 9.76 -5.54
N SER A 345 20.47 9.74 -4.23
CA SER A 345 20.26 10.93 -3.41
C SER A 345 21.01 10.80 -2.09
N VAL A 346 21.86 11.76 -1.78
CA VAL A 346 22.65 11.78 -0.55
C VAL A 346 21.84 12.43 0.57
N LEU A 347 21.81 11.77 1.72
CA LEU A 347 21.22 12.28 2.96
C LEU A 347 22.31 12.56 3.97
N SER A 348 22.23 13.71 4.64
CA SER A 348 23.05 13.99 5.81
C SER A 348 22.56 13.13 6.98
N GLY A 349 23.44 12.26 7.47
CA GLY A 349 23.16 11.32 8.53
C GLY A 349 22.64 9.96 8.05
N ARG A 350 22.53 9.04 9.00
CA ARG A 350 22.14 7.64 8.74
C ARG A 350 20.62 7.49 8.65
N ALA A 351 20.15 6.95 7.56
CA ALA A 351 18.79 6.47 7.47
C ALA A 351 18.68 5.13 8.23
N VAL A 352 17.78 5.06 9.21
CA VAL A 352 17.54 3.86 10.03
C VAL A 352 16.20 3.18 9.71
N GLY A 353 15.38 3.82 8.87
CA GLY A 353 14.12 3.29 8.39
C GLY A 353 13.64 4.09 7.18
N LEU A 354 12.96 3.42 6.28
CA LEU A 354 12.33 4.00 5.10
C LEU A 354 10.88 3.55 5.04
N SER A 355 10.01 4.42 4.61
CA SER A 355 8.62 4.09 4.30
C SER A 355 8.21 4.81 3.02
N ALA A 356 7.47 4.16 2.17
CA ALA A 356 6.89 4.75 0.98
C ALA A 356 5.39 4.92 1.20
N ALA A 357 4.89 6.13 0.95
CA ALA A 357 3.46 6.35 0.76
C ALA A 357 3.16 6.12 -0.73
N GLY A 358 2.21 5.20 -1.02
CA GLY A 358 1.80 4.84 -2.37
C GLY A 358 0.99 5.94 -3.07
#